data_94cf92101df29de4350e77b5038c0e63
#
_entry.id   94cf92101df29de4350e77b5038c0e63
#
_cell.length_a   1.000
_cell.length_b   1.000
_cell.length_c   1.000
_cell.angle_alpha   90.00
_cell.angle_beta   90.00
_cell.angle_gamma   90.00
#
_symmetry.space_group_name_H-M   'P 1'
#
loop_
_entity.id
_entity.type
_entity.pdbx_description
1 polymer ?
#
loop_
_entity_poly.entity_id
_entity_poly.type
_entity_poly.pdbx_seq_one_letter_code
_entity_poly.pdbx_strand_id
1 'polypeptide(L)'
;AGIGSGNDGSITSTGRIIIRDSAKVTAIGEDEGTGIGAGDDGHMAGLIIIQDNAQVTAIAGDRSAAIGSEGKDDMRGTILILGNARITTGMLLNDKVAFNYKTKEIEYTLDKNAIGRIGDGQDAYHESSYGHYVIGPDVTINGRNGSDIEALKDYINMRLSGENHDGDPENLTALDIRSENGKFTVTASGEGTVEKILYGGSETVPAAPGTYPVTCVLRLGDETIEFQIGTLVVPEGKSDDADTLQSPLYRVTDKDGKDIAYTAEQKDGVLTVTVDADFAVLTGKLSGIGTLKAQGVEKIVFVTKDATSAFRLADLLEKGAAGETYKLTHDGKTAAFTAGGQQTDISGILVKA
;
A
#
# COMPACT_ATOMS: atom_id res chain seq x y z
N ALA A 1 7.63 22.92 11.50
CA ALA A 1 6.81 21.83 10.92
C ALA A 1 5.89 21.19 11.95
N GLY A 2 4.78 20.60 11.50
CA GLY A 2 3.91 19.79 12.35
C GLY A 2 4.56 18.46 12.75
N ILE A 3 5.22 17.78 11.80
CA ILE A 3 6.10 16.62 12.01
C ILE A 3 7.38 16.87 11.24
N GLY A 4 8.52 16.89 11.94
CA GLY A 4 9.82 17.10 11.30
C GLY A 4 10.72 18.03 12.10
N SER A 5 11.43 18.92 11.42
CA SER A 5 12.30 19.92 12.04
C SER A 5 11.55 21.21 12.40
N GLY A 6 12.05 21.93 13.40
CA GLY A 6 11.54 23.27 13.76
C GLY A 6 12.08 24.35 12.85
N ASN A 7 11.88 25.62 13.28
CA ASN A 7 12.44 26.80 12.63
C ASN A 7 13.97 26.68 12.52
N ASP A 8 14.56 27.09 11.41
CA ASP A 8 15.99 26.93 11.07
C ASP A 8 16.48 25.46 11.13
N GLY A 9 15.55 24.51 11.24
CA GLY A 9 15.88 23.08 11.39
C GLY A 9 15.77 22.32 10.08
N SER A 10 16.83 21.62 9.68
CA SER A 10 16.87 20.81 8.47
C SER A 10 16.69 19.31 8.75
N ILE A 11 16.09 18.59 7.80
CA ILE A 11 16.14 17.12 7.76
C ILE A 11 17.32 16.74 6.88
N THR A 12 18.40 16.28 7.51
CA THR A 12 19.64 15.91 6.82
C THR A 12 19.46 14.68 5.94
N SER A 13 20.43 14.38 5.07
CA SER A 13 20.40 13.22 4.16
C SER A 13 20.24 11.86 4.87
N THR A 14 20.58 11.77 6.16
CA THR A 14 20.34 10.56 6.98
C THR A 14 19.02 10.61 7.74
N GLY A 15 18.33 11.76 7.76
CA GLY A 15 17.05 11.96 8.44
C GLY A 15 15.93 11.20 7.73
N ARG A 16 15.03 10.60 8.52
CA ARG A 16 13.91 9.85 7.96
C ARG A 16 12.62 10.14 8.74
N ILE A 17 11.53 10.36 8.00
CA ILE A 17 10.16 10.36 8.53
C ILE A 17 9.43 9.18 7.89
N ILE A 18 8.94 8.25 8.70
CA ILE A 18 8.27 7.04 8.22
C ILE A 18 6.88 6.95 8.85
N ILE A 19 5.84 6.98 8.01
CA ILE A 19 4.43 6.80 8.39
C ILE A 19 3.91 5.57 7.64
N ARG A 20 3.51 4.54 8.36
CA ARG A 20 3.17 3.24 7.77
C ARG A 20 2.06 2.50 8.49
N ASP A 21 1.78 1.28 8.03
CA ASP A 21 0.73 0.39 8.52
C ASP A 21 -0.66 1.02 8.34
N SER A 22 -1.43 1.17 9.40
CA SER A 22 -2.74 1.83 9.39
C SER A 22 -2.72 3.13 10.20
N ALA A 23 -1.57 3.80 10.24
CA ALA A 23 -1.42 5.06 10.97
C ALA A 23 -2.39 6.13 10.43
N LYS A 24 -2.99 6.88 11.36
CA LYS A 24 -3.80 8.06 11.05
C LYS A 24 -3.09 9.28 11.62
N VAL A 25 -2.65 10.16 10.75
CA VAL A 25 -1.82 11.31 11.12
C VAL A 25 -2.50 12.59 10.60
N THR A 26 -2.61 13.58 11.47
CA THR A 26 -2.89 14.97 11.09
C THR A 26 -1.72 15.82 11.54
N ALA A 27 -1.01 16.40 10.59
CA ALA A 27 0.16 17.25 10.83
C ALA A 27 -0.11 18.64 10.27
N ILE A 28 0.05 19.66 11.10
CA ILE A 28 -0.26 21.04 10.77
C ILE A 28 0.96 21.89 11.06
N GLY A 29 1.48 22.55 10.04
CA GLY A 29 2.44 23.63 10.17
C GLY A 29 1.72 24.95 10.34
N GLU A 30 2.17 25.77 11.26
CA GLU A 30 1.71 27.15 11.42
C GLU A 30 2.75 28.10 10.84
N ASP A 31 2.34 29.34 10.57
CA ASP A 31 3.19 30.36 9.98
C ASP A 31 3.81 29.85 8.64
N GLU A 32 5.08 30.02 8.43
CA GLU A 32 5.77 29.47 7.26
C GLU A 32 6.22 28.00 7.46
N GLY A 33 5.47 27.21 8.27
CA GLY A 33 5.81 25.83 8.63
C GLY A 33 5.18 24.78 7.74
N THR A 34 5.92 23.74 7.39
CA THR A 34 5.40 22.57 6.67
C THR A 34 4.48 21.71 7.54
N GLY A 35 3.54 21.02 6.95
CA GLY A 35 2.79 19.97 7.65
C GLY A 35 3.72 18.84 8.08
N ILE A 36 4.43 18.24 7.14
CA ILE A 36 5.42 17.17 7.36
C ILE A 36 6.70 17.50 6.60
N GLY A 37 7.83 17.64 7.30
CA GLY A 37 9.11 17.89 6.64
C GLY A 37 10.00 18.90 7.36
N ALA A 38 10.68 19.79 6.61
CA ALA A 38 11.50 20.83 7.17
C ALA A 38 10.66 22.05 7.54
N GLY A 39 11.04 22.75 8.63
CA GLY A 39 10.39 23.97 9.06
C GLY A 39 10.82 25.18 8.26
N ASP A 40 10.41 26.37 8.74
CA ASP A 40 10.83 27.67 8.21
C ASP A 40 12.36 27.79 8.19
N ASP A 41 12.92 28.31 7.08
CA ASP A 41 14.35 28.39 6.78
C ASP A 41 15.12 27.03 6.88
N GLY A 42 14.41 25.88 6.78
CA GLY A 42 14.98 24.54 6.90
C GLY A 42 14.99 23.71 5.61
N HIS A 43 16.09 23.02 5.33
CA HIS A 43 16.23 22.18 4.14
C HIS A 43 15.69 20.78 4.34
N MET A 44 14.99 20.21 3.35
CA MET A 44 14.61 18.83 3.29
C MET A 44 15.57 18.04 2.40
N ALA A 45 16.59 17.40 3.00
CA ALA A 45 17.55 16.55 2.29
C ALA A 45 17.42 15.06 2.63
N GLY A 46 16.48 14.70 3.50
CA GLY A 46 16.27 13.34 3.96
C GLY A 46 15.18 12.58 3.19
N LEU A 47 14.61 11.56 3.83
CA LEU A 47 13.65 10.66 3.25
C LEU A 47 12.32 10.70 4.01
N ILE A 48 11.23 10.99 3.31
CA ILE A 48 9.87 10.86 3.83
C ILE A 48 9.25 9.63 3.17
N ILE A 49 8.77 8.68 3.97
CA ILE A 49 8.06 7.48 3.50
C ILE A 49 6.67 7.46 4.10
N ILE A 50 5.66 7.42 3.25
CA ILE A 50 4.27 7.21 3.65
C ILE A 50 3.77 5.98 2.89
N GLN A 51 3.42 4.91 3.59
CA GLN A 51 3.13 3.64 2.93
C GLN A 51 2.03 2.82 3.61
N ASP A 52 1.74 1.65 3.02
CA ASP A 52 0.73 0.68 3.45
C ASP A 52 -0.70 1.27 3.38
N ASN A 53 -1.44 1.28 4.49
CA ASN A 53 -2.79 1.84 4.57
C ASN A 53 -2.82 3.17 5.37
N ALA A 54 -1.70 3.88 5.41
CA ALA A 54 -1.59 5.13 6.16
C ALA A 54 -2.57 6.18 5.62
N GLN A 55 -3.19 6.93 6.54
CA GLN A 55 -4.08 8.05 6.26
C GLN A 55 -3.44 9.31 6.82
N VAL A 56 -3.02 10.20 5.94
CA VAL A 56 -2.27 11.39 6.31
C VAL A 56 -3.03 12.63 5.86
N THR A 57 -3.27 13.52 6.81
CA THR A 57 -3.70 14.89 6.54
C THR A 57 -2.53 15.81 6.88
N ALA A 58 -1.94 16.43 5.88
CA ALA A 58 -0.82 17.35 6.02
C ALA A 58 -1.26 18.75 5.59
N ILE A 59 -1.09 19.71 6.48
CA ILE A 59 -1.56 21.08 6.27
C ILE A 59 -0.38 22.02 6.48
N ALA A 60 -0.12 22.84 5.48
CA ALA A 60 0.95 23.84 5.49
C ALA A 60 0.47 25.18 6.06
N GLY A 61 1.38 25.93 6.64
CA GLY A 61 1.25 27.37 6.83
C GLY A 61 1.43 28.13 5.51
N ASP A 62 1.55 29.44 5.59
CA ASP A 62 1.75 30.30 4.41
C ASP A 62 3.05 29.92 3.71
N ARG A 63 3.04 29.89 2.37
CA ARG A 63 4.16 29.60 1.46
C ARG A 63 4.82 28.23 1.54
N SER A 64 4.50 27.43 2.57
CA SER A 64 5.12 26.14 2.81
C SER A 64 4.46 24.98 2.06
N ALA A 65 5.18 23.87 1.95
CA ALA A 65 4.60 22.62 1.47
C ALA A 65 3.80 21.92 2.55
N ALA A 66 2.74 21.21 2.18
CA ALA A 66 2.06 20.31 3.09
C ALA A 66 2.98 19.15 3.51
N ILE A 67 3.77 18.60 2.55
CA ILE A 67 4.79 17.58 2.78
C ILE A 67 6.06 18.01 2.02
N GLY A 68 7.16 18.25 2.73
CA GLY A 68 8.43 18.64 2.08
C GLY A 68 9.18 19.74 2.78
N SER A 69 9.37 20.89 2.14
CA SER A 69 10.08 22.04 2.65
C SER A 69 9.32 23.37 2.47
N GLU A 70 9.78 24.41 3.12
CA GLU A 70 9.33 25.77 2.87
C GLU A 70 9.87 26.27 1.52
N GLY A 71 9.17 27.21 0.89
CA GLY A 71 9.45 27.65 -0.49
C GLY A 71 10.74 28.42 -0.76
N LYS A 72 11.53 28.78 0.28
CA LYS A 72 12.80 29.48 0.09
C LYS A 72 13.98 28.53 -0.03
N ASP A 73 13.81 27.29 0.46
CA ASP A 73 14.90 26.35 0.66
C ASP A 73 14.71 25.05 -0.10
N ASP A 74 15.81 24.56 -0.64
CA ASP A 74 15.83 23.46 -1.58
C ASP A 74 15.24 22.16 -1.00
N MET A 75 14.20 21.64 -1.63
CA MET A 75 13.84 20.25 -1.52
C MET A 75 14.88 19.39 -2.27
N ARG A 76 15.78 18.73 -1.53
CA ARG A 76 16.84 17.85 -2.07
C ARG A 76 16.66 16.39 -1.69
N GLY A 77 15.68 16.09 -0.88
CA GLY A 77 15.40 14.75 -0.38
C GLY A 77 14.44 13.99 -1.28
N THR A 78 14.03 12.84 -0.77
CA THR A 78 13.08 11.95 -1.48
C THR A 78 11.80 11.80 -0.70
N ILE A 79 10.66 11.89 -1.38
CA ILE A 79 9.34 11.62 -0.84
C ILE A 79 8.78 10.37 -1.54
N LEU A 80 8.57 9.31 -0.76
CA LEU A 80 7.95 8.07 -1.21
C LEU A 80 6.53 7.95 -0.66
N ILE A 81 5.55 7.75 -1.54
CA ILE A 81 4.17 7.48 -1.15
C ILE A 81 3.74 6.19 -1.85
N LEU A 82 3.50 5.13 -1.09
CA LEU A 82 3.35 3.77 -1.59
C LEU A 82 2.14 3.05 -0.96
N GLY A 83 1.84 1.85 -1.49
CA GLY A 83 0.73 1.03 -1.02
C GLY A 83 -0.62 1.69 -1.26
N ASN A 84 -1.55 1.54 -0.32
CA ASN A 84 -2.88 2.14 -0.35
C ASN A 84 -2.94 3.46 0.47
N ALA A 85 -1.83 4.18 0.58
CA ALA A 85 -1.76 5.40 1.36
C ALA A 85 -2.75 6.46 0.84
N ARG A 86 -3.40 7.15 1.75
CA ARG A 86 -4.37 8.21 1.45
C ARG A 86 -3.87 9.51 2.01
N ILE A 87 -3.56 10.44 1.13
CA ILE A 87 -3.00 11.73 1.47
C ILE A 87 -4.04 12.81 1.22
N THR A 88 -4.26 13.64 2.21
CA THR A 88 -5.00 14.89 2.08
C THR A 88 -4.03 16.01 2.39
N THR A 89 -3.87 16.93 1.47
CA THR A 89 -3.04 18.12 1.66
C THR A 89 -3.89 19.38 1.65
N GLY A 90 -3.42 20.42 2.33
CA GLY A 90 -4.08 21.72 2.37
C GLY A 90 -3.14 22.80 2.87
N MET A 91 -3.61 24.06 2.85
CA MET A 91 -2.96 25.22 3.46
C MET A 91 -3.90 25.89 4.44
N LEU A 92 -3.34 26.49 5.48
CA LEU A 92 -4.12 27.26 6.46
C LEU A 92 -4.64 28.56 5.84
N LEU A 93 -5.84 28.93 6.22
CA LEU A 93 -6.36 30.26 5.98
C LEU A 93 -5.88 31.22 7.09
N ASN A 94 -5.05 32.19 6.74
CA ASN A 94 -4.47 33.17 7.68
C ASN A 94 -3.68 32.54 8.84
N ASP A 95 -3.03 31.40 8.61
CA ASP A 95 -2.13 30.70 9.55
C ASP A 95 -2.68 30.47 10.95
N LYS A 96 -4.00 30.29 11.06
CA LYS A 96 -4.65 30.17 12.37
C LYS A 96 -4.97 28.73 12.70
N VAL A 97 -4.36 28.27 13.79
CA VAL A 97 -4.67 27.01 14.47
C VAL A 97 -5.05 27.31 15.92
N ALA A 98 -6.04 26.65 16.44
CA ALA A 98 -6.47 26.76 17.83
C ALA A 98 -6.66 25.38 18.43
N PHE A 99 -6.26 25.20 19.70
CA PHE A 99 -6.57 23.99 20.44
C PHE A 99 -7.80 24.23 21.32
N ASN A 100 -8.85 23.48 21.06
CA ASN A 100 -10.06 23.52 21.89
C ASN A 100 -9.88 22.65 23.14
N TYR A 101 -9.63 23.29 24.29
CA TYR A 101 -9.41 22.57 25.56
C TYR A 101 -10.62 21.79 26.05
N LYS A 102 -11.84 22.08 25.56
CA LYS A 102 -13.06 21.36 25.93
C LYS A 102 -13.24 20.08 25.15
N THR A 103 -13.08 20.15 23.82
CA THR A 103 -13.22 18.99 22.92
C THR A 103 -11.93 18.17 22.81
N LYS A 104 -10.78 18.74 23.19
CA LYS A 104 -9.43 18.19 22.99
C LYS A 104 -9.06 18.04 21.52
N GLU A 105 -9.61 18.87 20.67
CA GLU A 105 -9.43 18.88 19.23
C GLU A 105 -8.66 20.11 18.78
N ILE A 106 -7.96 19.98 17.66
CA ILE A 106 -7.33 21.09 16.96
C ILE A 106 -8.34 21.66 15.97
N GLU A 107 -8.61 22.94 16.06
CA GLU A 107 -9.48 23.68 15.17
C GLU A 107 -8.63 24.50 14.20
N TYR A 108 -8.91 24.38 12.91
CA TYR A 108 -8.23 25.11 11.85
C TYR A 108 -9.18 25.36 10.67
N THR A 109 -8.83 26.31 9.84
CA THR A 109 -9.57 26.62 8.61
C THR A 109 -8.64 26.51 7.41
N LEU A 110 -9.03 25.75 6.40
CA LEU A 110 -8.28 25.63 5.16
C LEU A 110 -8.62 26.79 4.22
N ASP A 111 -7.60 27.29 3.53
CA ASP A 111 -7.78 28.14 2.36
C ASP A 111 -8.27 27.28 1.18
N LYS A 112 -9.47 27.56 0.72
CA LYS A 112 -10.10 26.81 -0.41
C LYS A 112 -9.48 27.17 -1.77
N ASN A 113 -8.72 28.25 -1.84
CA ASN A 113 -8.10 28.74 -3.06
C ASN A 113 -6.61 28.34 -3.16
N ALA A 114 -6.05 27.81 -2.07
CA ALA A 114 -4.66 27.38 -2.04
C ALA A 114 -4.53 25.84 -2.09
N ILE A 115 -3.49 25.38 -2.74
CA ILE A 115 -3.15 23.96 -2.88
C ILE A 115 -2.02 23.64 -1.91
N GLY A 116 -2.24 22.70 -1.00
CA GLY A 116 -1.18 22.14 -0.19
C GLY A 116 -0.29 21.23 -1.05
N ARG A 117 0.92 21.65 -1.32
CA ARG A 117 1.85 20.93 -2.21
C ARG A 117 2.63 19.85 -1.48
N ILE A 118 3.13 18.90 -2.27
CA ILE A 118 4.11 17.90 -1.86
C ILE A 118 5.42 18.27 -2.57
N GLY A 119 6.47 18.62 -1.81
CA GLY A 119 7.74 19.09 -2.34
C GLY A 119 8.16 20.44 -1.76
N ASP A 120 8.40 21.44 -2.60
CA ASP A 120 8.67 22.80 -2.19
C ASP A 120 7.39 23.61 -1.99
N GLY A 121 7.48 24.65 -1.15
CA GLY A 121 6.42 25.61 -0.96
C GLY A 121 6.16 26.50 -2.19
N GLN A 122 5.27 27.49 -2.03
CA GLN A 122 4.78 28.30 -3.17
C GLN A 122 5.81 29.24 -3.78
N ASP A 123 6.79 29.69 -3.02
CA ASP A 123 7.77 30.68 -3.47
C ASP A 123 9.08 30.07 -3.99
N ALA A 124 9.06 28.78 -4.32
CA ALA A 124 10.22 28.06 -4.88
C ALA A 124 10.59 28.63 -6.27
N TYR A 125 11.22 29.80 -6.27
CA TYR A 125 11.81 30.41 -7.48
C TYR A 125 13.21 29.89 -7.79
N HIS A 126 13.70 28.90 -7.05
CA HIS A 126 15.06 28.43 -7.21
C HIS A 126 15.16 27.30 -8.21
N GLU A 127 16.01 27.48 -9.23
CA GLU A 127 16.42 26.50 -10.24
C GLU A 127 17.05 25.21 -9.63
N SER A 128 17.07 25.08 -8.30
CA SER A 128 17.84 24.09 -7.54
C SER A 128 17.00 23.10 -6.71
N SER A 129 15.69 23.03 -6.92
CA SER A 129 14.88 21.95 -6.30
C SER A 129 15.18 20.63 -6.99
N TYR A 130 15.96 19.76 -6.32
CA TYR A 130 16.39 18.45 -6.83
C TYR A 130 15.69 17.28 -6.13
N GLY A 131 14.56 17.53 -5.47
CA GLY A 131 13.81 16.48 -4.77
C GLY A 131 13.28 15.40 -5.70
N HIS A 132 13.29 14.17 -5.23
CA HIS A 132 12.75 13.03 -5.94
C HIS A 132 11.39 12.61 -5.36
N TYR A 133 10.46 12.27 -6.23
CA TYR A 133 9.11 11.85 -5.84
C TYR A 133 8.82 10.47 -6.38
N VAL A 134 8.45 9.53 -5.50
CA VAL A 134 8.13 8.15 -5.87
C VAL A 134 6.70 7.84 -5.43
N ILE A 135 5.82 7.58 -6.38
CA ILE A 135 4.40 7.38 -6.14
C ILE A 135 3.98 5.98 -6.60
N GLY A 136 3.32 5.26 -5.71
CA GLY A 136 2.71 3.97 -6.03
C GLY A 136 1.35 4.10 -6.73
N PRO A 137 0.92 3.07 -7.49
CA PRO A 137 -0.31 3.14 -8.30
C PRO A 137 -1.60 3.23 -7.49
N ASP A 138 -1.64 2.64 -6.29
CA ASP A 138 -2.84 2.55 -5.45
C ASP A 138 -2.95 3.68 -4.42
N VAL A 139 -1.99 4.62 -4.44
CA VAL A 139 -1.99 5.83 -3.62
C VAL A 139 -3.12 6.75 -4.04
N THR A 140 -3.70 7.49 -3.11
CA THR A 140 -4.57 8.62 -3.43
C THR A 140 -4.07 9.91 -2.78
N ILE A 141 -3.98 10.99 -3.57
CA ILE A 141 -3.63 12.33 -3.11
C ILE A 141 -4.80 13.25 -3.44
N ASN A 142 -5.45 13.81 -2.42
CA ASN A 142 -6.66 14.63 -2.56
C ASN A 142 -7.75 13.98 -3.46
N GLY A 143 -7.89 12.64 -3.33
CA GLY A 143 -8.82 11.83 -4.13
C GLY A 143 -8.39 11.54 -5.56
N ARG A 144 -7.17 11.95 -5.98
CA ARG A 144 -6.57 11.58 -7.26
C ARG A 144 -5.75 10.32 -7.11
N ASN A 145 -5.82 9.44 -8.11
CA ASN A 145 -5.08 8.16 -8.08
C ASN A 145 -3.60 8.36 -8.43
N GLY A 146 -2.70 7.64 -7.76
CA GLY A 146 -1.25 7.70 -7.99
C GLY A 146 -0.80 7.28 -9.38
N SER A 147 -1.59 6.49 -10.09
CA SER A 147 -1.34 6.13 -11.49
C SER A 147 -1.69 7.25 -12.49
N ASP A 148 -2.45 8.26 -12.08
CA ASP A 148 -2.81 9.41 -12.90
C ASP A 148 -1.87 10.57 -12.65
N ILE A 149 -0.69 10.49 -13.25
CA ILE A 149 0.39 11.47 -13.09
C ILE A 149 -0.07 12.87 -13.50
N GLU A 150 -0.86 12.99 -14.56
CA GLU A 150 -1.36 14.27 -15.03
C GLU A 150 -2.25 14.95 -13.98
N ALA A 151 -3.10 14.17 -13.31
CA ALA A 151 -3.96 14.69 -12.25
C ALA A 151 -3.18 15.06 -10.97
N LEU A 152 -1.95 14.58 -10.80
CA LEU A 152 -1.11 14.87 -9.64
C LEU A 152 -0.20 16.10 -9.82
N LYS A 153 -0.04 16.61 -11.03
CA LYS A 153 0.85 17.75 -11.33
C LYS A 153 0.57 18.99 -10.47
N ASP A 154 -0.69 19.25 -10.14
CA ASP A 154 -1.06 20.39 -9.31
C ASP A 154 -0.63 20.23 -7.83
N TYR A 155 -0.40 19.00 -7.38
CA TYR A 155 -0.10 18.68 -5.98
C TYR A 155 1.37 18.38 -5.73
N ILE A 156 2.10 17.91 -6.73
CA ILE A 156 3.51 17.56 -6.62
C ILE A 156 4.34 18.62 -7.33
N ASN A 157 5.29 19.19 -6.62
CA ASN A 157 6.22 20.14 -7.19
C ASN A 157 7.29 19.39 -7.99
N MET A 158 6.99 19.09 -9.23
CA MET A 158 7.84 18.32 -10.13
C MET A 158 8.72 19.25 -10.95
N ARG A 159 9.96 18.87 -11.15
CA ARG A 159 10.85 19.48 -12.10
C ARG A 159 10.41 19.11 -13.52
N LEU A 160 10.17 20.11 -14.34
CA LEU A 160 9.82 19.92 -15.74
C LEU A 160 11.04 20.10 -16.64
N SER A 161 11.15 19.31 -17.72
CA SER A 161 12.21 19.45 -18.70
C SER A 161 12.01 20.73 -19.55
N GLY A 162 13.03 21.58 -19.62
CA GLY A 162 13.10 22.74 -20.50
C GLY A 162 12.51 24.05 -19.96
N GLU A 163 12.85 25.16 -20.62
CA GLU A 163 12.51 26.54 -20.19
C GLU A 163 11.01 26.88 -20.31
N ASN A 164 10.18 26.02 -20.89
CA ASN A 164 8.77 26.31 -21.21
C ASN A 164 7.75 25.51 -20.41
N HIS A 165 8.12 24.78 -19.37
CA HIS A 165 7.22 24.00 -18.49
C HIS A 165 6.25 22.99 -19.19
N ASP A 166 6.47 22.70 -20.46
CA ASP A 166 5.63 21.79 -21.28
C ASP A 166 6.22 20.37 -21.40
N GLY A 167 7.27 20.05 -20.62
CA GLY A 167 7.95 18.76 -20.66
C GLY A 167 7.38 17.73 -19.71
N ASP A 168 7.79 16.48 -19.89
CA ASP A 168 7.53 15.40 -18.94
C ASP A 168 8.22 15.67 -17.59
N PRO A 169 7.63 15.28 -16.46
CA PRO A 169 8.22 15.47 -15.15
C PRO A 169 9.51 14.66 -15.01
N GLU A 170 10.64 15.36 -14.79
CA GLU A 170 11.98 14.74 -14.74
C GLU A 170 12.26 14.02 -13.41
N ASN A 171 11.64 14.44 -12.31
CA ASN A 171 11.94 13.96 -10.96
C ASN A 171 10.80 13.13 -10.32
N LEU A 172 9.81 12.74 -11.10
CA LEU A 172 8.76 11.84 -10.66
C LEU A 172 9.02 10.42 -11.16
N THR A 173 8.89 9.46 -10.24
CA THR A 173 8.91 8.04 -10.55
C THR A 173 7.58 7.40 -10.12
N ALA A 174 6.87 6.83 -11.06
CA ALA A 174 5.72 5.98 -10.77
C ALA A 174 6.16 4.51 -10.69
N LEU A 175 5.73 3.80 -9.64
CA LEU A 175 6.03 2.39 -9.44
C LEU A 175 4.80 1.53 -9.70
N ASP A 176 4.98 0.44 -10.42
CA ASP A 176 4.03 -0.67 -10.48
C ASP A 176 4.65 -1.85 -9.71
N ILE A 177 4.02 -2.23 -8.60
CA ILE A 177 4.47 -3.28 -7.70
C ILE A 177 3.48 -4.43 -7.78
N ARG A 178 3.97 -5.59 -8.21
CA ARG A 178 3.17 -6.83 -8.33
C ARG A 178 3.80 -7.94 -7.51
N SER A 179 2.97 -8.78 -6.93
CA SER A 179 3.41 -10.00 -6.26
C SER A 179 2.66 -11.19 -6.82
N GLU A 180 3.39 -12.16 -7.35
CA GLU A 180 2.86 -13.38 -7.89
C GLU A 180 3.66 -14.58 -7.38
N ASN A 181 3.00 -15.55 -6.77
CA ASN A 181 3.64 -16.74 -6.19
C ASN A 181 4.83 -16.43 -5.25
N GLY A 182 4.69 -15.39 -4.45
CA GLY A 182 5.74 -14.93 -3.52
C GLY A 182 6.91 -14.21 -4.18
N LYS A 183 6.90 -14.07 -5.51
CA LYS A 183 7.89 -13.28 -6.23
C LYS A 183 7.36 -11.88 -6.47
N PHE A 184 8.11 -10.89 -6.03
CA PHE A 184 7.81 -9.49 -6.30
C PHE A 184 8.43 -9.05 -7.62
N THR A 185 7.69 -8.27 -8.36
CA THR A 185 8.15 -7.59 -9.57
C THR A 185 7.84 -6.11 -9.41
N VAL A 186 8.82 -5.26 -9.66
CA VAL A 186 8.67 -3.81 -9.61
C VAL A 186 9.11 -3.25 -10.95
N THR A 187 8.27 -2.43 -11.55
CA THR A 187 8.63 -1.61 -12.70
C THR A 187 8.53 -0.14 -12.32
N ALA A 188 9.50 0.64 -12.73
CA ALA A 188 9.53 2.07 -12.55
C ALA A 188 9.35 2.77 -13.90
N SER A 189 8.60 3.86 -13.91
CA SER A 189 8.51 4.80 -15.04
C SER A 189 8.88 6.19 -14.54
N GLY A 190 9.51 6.99 -15.39
CA GLY A 190 10.09 8.27 -15.02
C GLY A 190 11.59 8.15 -14.75
N GLU A 191 12.11 8.94 -13.79
CA GLU A 191 13.54 9.01 -13.48
C GLU A 191 14.11 7.72 -12.90
N GLY A 192 13.31 7.02 -12.09
CA GLY A 192 13.79 5.91 -11.28
C GLY A 192 14.12 4.64 -12.08
N THR A 193 15.16 3.94 -11.66
CA THR A 193 15.53 2.62 -12.18
C THR A 193 15.59 1.60 -11.05
N VAL A 194 14.80 0.53 -11.15
CA VAL A 194 14.85 -0.58 -10.19
C VAL A 194 16.15 -1.34 -10.39
N GLU A 195 17.04 -1.33 -9.41
CA GLU A 195 18.30 -2.05 -9.46
C GLU A 195 18.14 -3.50 -9.02
N LYS A 196 17.45 -3.73 -7.91
CA LYS A 196 17.22 -5.09 -7.38
C LYS A 196 16.06 -5.14 -6.40
N ILE A 197 15.57 -6.35 -6.18
CA ILE A 197 14.59 -6.69 -5.14
C ILE A 197 15.27 -7.67 -4.17
N LEU A 198 15.19 -7.36 -2.88
CA LEU A 198 15.81 -8.14 -1.82
C LEU A 198 14.74 -8.81 -0.95
N TYR A 199 14.95 -10.07 -0.62
CA TYR A 199 14.11 -10.87 0.28
C TYR A 199 14.90 -11.15 1.55
N GLY A 200 14.62 -10.43 2.63
CA GLY A 200 15.42 -10.52 3.86
C GLY A 200 16.91 -10.16 3.63
N GLY A 201 17.17 -9.24 2.70
CA GLY A 201 18.53 -8.80 2.34
C GLY A 201 19.21 -9.60 1.23
N SER A 202 18.57 -10.66 0.67
CA SER A 202 19.12 -11.47 -0.43
C SER A 202 18.30 -11.27 -1.72
N GLU A 203 18.95 -11.28 -2.88
CA GLU A 203 18.24 -11.29 -4.18
C GLU A 203 17.55 -12.63 -4.49
N THR A 204 17.93 -13.68 -3.77
CA THR A 204 17.33 -15.00 -3.94
C THR A 204 16.07 -15.11 -3.10
N VAL A 205 14.97 -15.54 -3.71
CA VAL A 205 13.72 -15.82 -2.99
C VAL A 205 13.98 -16.95 -1.98
N PRO A 206 13.73 -16.74 -0.66
CA PRO A 206 13.97 -17.76 0.35
C PRO A 206 13.06 -18.98 0.15
N ALA A 207 13.65 -20.18 0.28
CA ALA A 207 12.92 -21.43 0.34
C ALA A 207 12.66 -21.91 1.79
N ALA A 208 13.45 -21.42 2.75
CA ALA A 208 13.26 -21.77 4.16
C ALA A 208 12.02 -21.10 4.75
N PRO A 209 11.27 -21.79 5.61
CA PRO A 209 10.16 -21.19 6.32
C PRO A 209 10.54 -19.93 7.08
N GLY A 210 9.69 -18.91 7.04
CA GLY A 210 9.96 -17.64 7.72
C GLY A 210 9.19 -16.48 7.12
N THR A 211 9.37 -15.33 7.75
CA THR A 211 8.82 -14.06 7.29
C THR A 211 9.99 -13.16 6.87
N TYR A 212 9.99 -12.76 5.63
CA TYR A 212 11.07 -12.02 5.00
C TYR A 212 10.56 -10.65 4.52
N PRO A 213 11.11 -9.54 5.00
CA PRO A 213 10.81 -8.24 4.41
C PRO A 213 11.30 -8.24 2.96
N VAL A 214 10.46 -7.74 2.06
CA VAL A 214 10.82 -7.56 0.65
C VAL A 214 11.12 -6.09 0.42
N THR A 215 12.33 -5.82 -0.04
CA THR A 215 12.86 -4.47 -0.20
C THR A 215 13.19 -4.22 -1.67
N CYS A 216 12.82 -3.05 -2.16
CA CYS A 216 13.24 -2.55 -3.47
C CYS A 216 14.45 -1.62 -3.28
N VAL A 217 15.44 -1.78 -4.13
CA VAL A 217 16.55 -0.85 -4.29
C VAL A 217 16.31 -0.09 -5.58
N LEU A 218 16.07 1.20 -5.46
CA LEU A 218 15.74 2.09 -6.55
C LEU A 218 16.84 3.15 -6.69
N ARG A 219 17.35 3.34 -7.89
CA ARG A 219 18.28 4.42 -8.23
C ARG A 219 17.48 5.59 -8.81
N LEU A 220 17.72 6.77 -8.28
CA LEU A 220 17.15 8.06 -8.67
C LEU A 220 18.32 8.99 -8.97
N GLY A 221 18.56 9.28 -10.24
CA GLY A 221 19.78 10.00 -10.65
C GLY A 221 21.04 9.32 -10.13
N ASP A 222 21.83 10.04 -9.33
CA ASP A 222 23.06 9.53 -8.70
C ASP A 222 22.82 8.90 -7.32
N GLU A 223 21.61 8.97 -6.78
CA GLU A 223 21.25 8.44 -5.47
C GLU A 223 20.61 7.06 -5.58
N THR A 224 20.84 6.25 -4.56
CA THR A 224 20.17 4.94 -4.41
C THR A 224 19.43 4.91 -3.08
N ILE A 225 18.15 4.57 -3.13
CA ILE A 225 17.31 4.43 -1.97
C ILE A 225 16.84 2.99 -1.81
N GLU A 226 16.68 2.57 -0.56
CA GLU A 226 16.18 1.25 -0.21
C GLU A 226 14.93 1.40 0.67
N PHE A 227 13.83 0.74 0.29
CA PHE A 227 12.55 0.81 1.00
C PHE A 227 11.79 -0.51 0.89
N GLN A 228 11.02 -0.82 1.92
CA GLN A 228 10.22 -2.04 1.96
C GLN A 228 8.98 -1.90 1.07
N ILE A 229 8.76 -2.89 0.20
CA ILE A 229 7.61 -2.97 -0.72
C ILE A 229 6.60 -4.05 -0.33
N GLY A 230 6.93 -4.88 0.64
CA GLY A 230 6.05 -5.94 1.10
C GLY A 230 6.74 -6.91 2.04
N THR A 231 6.10 -8.04 2.24
CA THR A 231 6.62 -9.13 3.08
C THR A 231 6.32 -10.46 2.40
N LEU A 232 7.34 -11.29 2.27
CA LEU A 232 7.20 -12.70 1.86
C LEU A 232 7.09 -13.58 3.09
N VAL A 233 6.01 -14.34 3.18
CA VAL A 233 5.86 -15.39 4.19
C VAL A 233 6.06 -16.75 3.50
N VAL A 234 7.13 -17.45 3.89
CA VAL A 234 7.35 -18.85 3.50
C VAL A 234 6.83 -19.71 4.64
N PRO A 235 5.77 -20.48 4.45
CA PRO A 235 5.17 -21.29 5.51
C PRO A 235 6.14 -22.38 5.97
N GLU A 236 6.08 -22.78 7.24
CA GLU A 236 6.76 -23.97 7.73
C GLU A 236 6.23 -25.20 7.01
N GLY A 237 7.03 -25.75 6.09
CA GLY A 237 6.73 -27.02 5.46
C GLY A 237 6.82 -28.12 6.50
N LYS A 238 5.71 -28.77 6.86
CA LYS A 238 5.81 -30.11 7.46
C LYS A 238 6.32 -31.03 6.36
N SER A 239 7.49 -31.60 6.64
CA SER A 239 8.23 -32.50 5.76
C SER A 239 7.39 -33.66 5.24
N ASP A 240 7.77 -34.12 4.04
CA ASP A 240 7.44 -35.33 3.33
C ASP A 240 6.15 -35.28 2.51
N ASP A 241 6.16 -34.43 1.46
CA ASP A 241 5.90 -34.83 0.07
C ASP A 241 6.03 -33.60 -0.85
N ALA A 242 6.92 -33.70 -1.80
CA ALA A 242 7.09 -32.70 -2.85
C ALA A 242 5.79 -32.61 -3.67
N ASP A 243 5.16 -31.46 -3.69
CA ASP A 243 4.14 -30.98 -4.64
C ASP A 243 2.83 -30.40 -4.05
N THR A 244 2.80 -30.02 -2.78
CA THR A 244 1.60 -29.35 -2.24
C THR A 244 1.87 -27.87 -1.99
N LEU A 245 1.64 -27.01 -2.98
CA LEU A 245 1.58 -25.56 -2.82
C LEU A 245 0.34 -25.17 -2.00
N GLN A 246 0.48 -25.07 -0.68
CA GLN A 246 -0.57 -24.54 0.18
C GLN A 246 -0.60 -23.01 0.06
N SER A 247 -1.74 -22.44 -0.32
CA SER A 247 -1.96 -21.02 -0.31
C SER A 247 -1.99 -20.49 1.14
N PRO A 248 -1.30 -19.38 1.47
CA PRO A 248 -1.42 -18.75 2.80
C PRO A 248 -2.83 -18.20 3.07
N LEU A 249 -3.67 -18.05 2.06
CA LEU A 249 -5.02 -17.47 2.16
C LEU A 249 -6.10 -18.49 2.43
N TYR A 250 -5.87 -19.75 2.09
CA TYR A 250 -6.75 -20.88 2.34
C TYR A 250 -5.95 -22.18 2.46
N ARG A 251 -6.58 -23.20 2.99
CA ARG A 251 -6.01 -24.51 3.26
C ARG A 251 -6.98 -25.59 2.80
N VAL A 252 -6.46 -26.70 2.29
CA VAL A 252 -7.27 -27.87 1.91
C VAL A 252 -6.84 -29.07 2.76
N THR A 253 -7.80 -29.67 3.47
CA THR A 253 -7.52 -30.78 4.39
C THR A 253 -8.45 -31.97 4.14
N ASP A 254 -8.02 -33.13 4.61
CA ASP A 254 -8.85 -34.34 4.71
C ASP A 254 -9.78 -34.27 5.95
N LYS A 255 -10.49 -35.37 6.20
CA LYS A 255 -11.40 -35.54 7.35
C LYS A 255 -10.70 -35.47 8.70
N ASP A 256 -9.42 -35.79 8.77
CA ASP A 256 -8.60 -35.79 9.99
C ASP A 256 -7.89 -34.44 10.20
N GLY A 257 -8.16 -33.47 9.32
CA GLY A 257 -7.54 -32.11 9.34
C GLY A 257 -6.12 -32.08 8.83
N LYS A 258 -5.62 -33.16 8.19
CA LYS A 258 -4.32 -33.24 7.56
C LYS A 258 -4.39 -32.59 6.18
N ASP A 259 -3.34 -31.82 5.82
CA ASP A 259 -3.22 -31.22 4.49
C ASP A 259 -3.17 -32.28 3.39
N ILE A 260 -3.92 -32.04 2.33
CA ILE A 260 -3.94 -32.89 1.12
C ILE A 260 -3.58 -32.07 -0.11
N ALA A 261 -3.06 -32.76 -1.12
CA ALA A 261 -2.68 -32.19 -2.39
C ALA A 261 -3.90 -31.65 -3.15
N TYR A 262 -3.74 -30.50 -3.78
CA TYR A 262 -4.75 -29.90 -4.65
C TYR A 262 -4.08 -29.12 -5.78
N THR A 263 -4.81 -28.83 -6.83
CA THR A 263 -4.39 -27.88 -7.86
C THR A 263 -5.24 -26.62 -7.74
N ALA A 264 -4.63 -25.45 -8.01
CA ALA A 264 -5.32 -24.18 -8.02
C ALA A 264 -5.00 -23.43 -9.31
N GLU A 265 -6.04 -22.99 -10.02
CA GLU A 265 -5.92 -22.19 -11.25
C GLU A 265 -6.76 -20.94 -11.11
N GLN A 266 -6.18 -19.78 -11.40
CA GLN A 266 -6.89 -18.51 -11.46
C GLN A 266 -7.00 -18.06 -12.92
N LYS A 267 -8.23 -17.89 -13.40
CA LYS A 267 -8.54 -17.45 -14.75
C LYS A 267 -9.83 -16.65 -14.77
N ASP A 268 -9.81 -15.50 -15.48
CA ASP A 268 -11.00 -14.66 -15.69
C ASP A 268 -11.78 -14.33 -14.40
N GLY A 269 -11.06 -14.00 -13.31
CA GLY A 269 -11.67 -13.70 -12.01
C GLY A 269 -12.17 -14.92 -11.24
N VAL A 270 -11.90 -16.15 -11.70
CA VAL A 270 -12.29 -17.39 -11.06
C VAL A 270 -11.07 -18.13 -10.52
N LEU A 271 -11.06 -18.42 -9.23
CA LEU A 271 -10.09 -19.31 -8.59
C LEU A 271 -10.73 -20.71 -8.51
N THR A 272 -10.21 -21.66 -9.26
CA THR A 272 -10.63 -23.08 -9.21
C THR A 272 -9.65 -23.87 -8.38
N VAL A 273 -10.12 -24.49 -7.30
CA VAL A 273 -9.35 -25.37 -6.41
C VAL A 273 -9.88 -26.79 -6.61
N THR A 274 -9.03 -27.69 -7.11
CA THR A 274 -9.40 -29.09 -7.43
C THR A 274 -8.64 -30.07 -6.58
N VAL A 275 -9.35 -31.03 -6.01
CA VAL A 275 -8.85 -32.08 -5.12
C VAL A 275 -9.25 -33.45 -5.66
N ASP A 276 -8.29 -34.36 -5.76
CA ASP A 276 -8.56 -35.76 -6.16
C ASP A 276 -8.94 -36.63 -4.94
N ALA A 277 -10.01 -36.27 -4.26
CA ALA A 277 -10.54 -36.98 -3.10
C ALA A 277 -12.06 -36.87 -3.04
N ASP A 278 -12.72 -37.85 -2.38
CA ASP A 278 -14.18 -37.86 -2.15
C ASP A 278 -14.55 -36.93 -0.99
N PHE A 279 -13.63 -36.75 -0.04
CA PHE A 279 -13.79 -35.84 1.10
C PHE A 279 -12.67 -34.78 1.07
N ALA A 280 -13.05 -33.52 1.20
CA ALA A 280 -12.10 -32.42 1.40
C ALA A 280 -12.74 -31.23 2.10
N VAL A 281 -11.94 -30.48 2.82
CA VAL A 281 -12.32 -29.22 3.47
C VAL A 281 -11.46 -28.09 2.94
N LEU A 282 -12.08 -27.09 2.32
CA LEU A 282 -11.46 -25.81 2.01
C LEU A 282 -11.73 -24.85 3.18
N THR A 283 -10.70 -24.37 3.83
CA THR A 283 -10.82 -23.50 5.02
C THR A 283 -9.85 -22.34 4.97
N GLY A 284 -10.21 -21.23 5.60
CA GLY A 284 -9.38 -20.04 5.73
C GLY A 284 -10.08 -18.97 6.57
N LYS A 285 -9.44 -17.82 6.71
CA LYS A 285 -10.06 -16.63 7.32
C LYS A 285 -10.81 -15.83 6.27
N LEU A 286 -11.90 -15.17 6.65
CA LEU A 286 -12.62 -14.26 5.76
C LEU A 286 -11.75 -13.07 5.29
N SER A 287 -10.76 -12.65 6.08
CA SER A 287 -9.73 -11.70 5.62
C SER A 287 -8.94 -12.22 4.41
N GLY A 288 -8.66 -13.53 4.33
CA GLY A 288 -8.03 -14.14 3.16
C GLY A 288 -8.91 -14.07 1.91
N ILE A 289 -10.24 -14.21 2.07
CA ILE A 289 -11.21 -13.99 1.00
C ILE A 289 -11.18 -12.54 0.52
N GLY A 290 -11.05 -11.58 1.46
CA GLY A 290 -10.86 -10.15 1.13
C GLY A 290 -9.60 -9.91 0.30
N THR A 291 -8.50 -10.57 0.65
CA THR A 291 -7.24 -10.49 -0.10
C THR A 291 -7.38 -11.08 -1.51
N LEU A 292 -7.99 -12.26 -1.66
CA LEU A 292 -8.26 -12.85 -2.97
C LEU A 292 -9.12 -11.93 -3.85
N LYS A 293 -10.15 -11.28 -3.26
CA LYS A 293 -10.97 -10.31 -3.97
C LYS A 293 -10.15 -9.08 -4.43
N ALA A 294 -9.24 -8.58 -3.60
CA ALA A 294 -8.34 -7.50 -3.97
C ALA A 294 -7.35 -7.90 -5.09
N GLN A 295 -7.04 -9.19 -5.22
CA GLN A 295 -6.25 -9.78 -6.31
C GLN A 295 -7.05 -10.06 -7.60
N GLY A 296 -8.30 -9.58 -7.67
CA GLY A 296 -9.15 -9.74 -8.85
C GLY A 296 -9.92 -11.07 -8.91
N VAL A 297 -9.94 -11.85 -7.82
CA VAL A 297 -10.79 -13.04 -7.74
C VAL A 297 -12.21 -12.63 -7.36
N GLU A 298 -13.17 -12.94 -8.20
CA GLU A 298 -14.59 -12.67 -7.97
C GLU A 298 -15.34 -13.92 -7.45
N LYS A 299 -14.86 -15.09 -7.86
CA LYS A 299 -15.51 -16.38 -7.59
C LYS A 299 -14.48 -17.45 -7.23
N ILE A 300 -14.78 -18.29 -6.22
CA ILE A 300 -14.08 -19.54 -5.95
C ILE A 300 -14.93 -20.70 -6.43
N VAL A 301 -14.29 -21.65 -7.11
CA VAL A 301 -14.86 -22.95 -7.47
C VAL A 301 -14.05 -24.02 -6.76
N PHE A 302 -14.70 -24.79 -5.90
CA PHE A 302 -14.10 -25.91 -5.17
C PHE A 302 -14.60 -27.22 -5.75
N VAL A 303 -13.68 -28.05 -6.21
CA VAL A 303 -13.98 -29.31 -6.93
C VAL A 303 -13.37 -30.48 -6.19
N THR A 304 -14.18 -31.49 -5.90
CA THR A 304 -13.75 -32.81 -5.46
C THR A 304 -14.25 -33.86 -6.46
N LYS A 305 -13.97 -35.13 -6.28
CA LYS A 305 -14.41 -36.19 -7.23
C LYS A 305 -15.89 -36.17 -7.52
N ASP A 306 -16.72 -35.97 -6.47
CA ASP A 306 -18.18 -36.15 -6.57
C ASP A 306 -18.97 -34.85 -6.36
N ALA A 307 -18.29 -33.72 -6.02
CA ALA A 307 -18.96 -32.46 -5.74
C ALA A 307 -18.22 -31.25 -6.33
N THR A 308 -18.98 -30.26 -6.75
CA THR A 308 -18.50 -28.96 -7.15
C THR A 308 -19.31 -27.86 -6.49
N SER A 309 -18.66 -26.93 -5.83
CA SER A 309 -19.30 -25.77 -5.23
C SER A 309 -18.65 -24.48 -5.74
N ALA A 310 -19.46 -23.48 -6.05
CA ALA A 310 -18.99 -22.21 -6.56
C ALA A 310 -19.60 -21.05 -5.74
N PHE A 311 -18.79 -20.09 -5.33
CA PHE A 311 -19.20 -18.96 -4.49
C PHE A 311 -18.65 -17.66 -5.03
N ARG A 312 -19.43 -16.59 -4.95
CA ARG A 312 -18.90 -15.24 -5.12
C ARG A 312 -18.25 -14.78 -3.81
N LEU A 313 -17.07 -14.19 -3.92
CA LEU A 313 -16.33 -13.73 -2.74
C LEU A 313 -17.06 -12.63 -1.99
N ALA A 314 -17.80 -11.77 -2.69
CA ALA A 314 -18.63 -10.74 -2.07
C ALA A 314 -19.66 -11.34 -1.11
N ASP A 315 -20.35 -12.41 -1.54
CA ASP A 315 -21.40 -13.07 -0.73
C ASP A 315 -20.80 -13.80 0.49
N LEU A 316 -19.57 -14.34 0.36
CA LEU A 316 -18.84 -14.95 1.48
C LEU A 316 -18.43 -13.93 2.54
N LEU A 317 -17.99 -12.75 2.13
CA LEU A 317 -17.57 -11.67 3.05
C LEU A 317 -18.72 -11.12 3.89
N GLU A 318 -19.97 -11.28 3.45
CA GLU A 318 -21.17 -10.90 4.21
C GLU A 318 -21.55 -11.92 5.31
N LYS A 319 -20.90 -13.09 5.35
CA LYS A 319 -21.27 -14.19 6.27
C LYS A 319 -20.59 -14.13 7.63
N GLY A 320 -19.67 -13.17 7.85
CA GLY A 320 -19.00 -13.04 9.13
C GLY A 320 -17.96 -11.91 9.17
N ALA A 321 -17.32 -11.73 10.31
CA ALA A 321 -16.25 -10.75 10.48
C ALA A 321 -14.93 -11.23 9.84
N ALA A 322 -14.07 -10.32 9.42
CA ALA A 322 -12.81 -10.59 8.70
C ALA A 322 -11.89 -11.60 9.41
N GLY A 323 -11.88 -11.61 10.74
CA GLY A 323 -11.06 -12.54 11.55
C GLY A 323 -11.66 -13.94 11.70
N GLU A 324 -12.91 -14.16 11.30
CA GLU A 324 -13.58 -15.46 11.44
C GLU A 324 -13.11 -16.46 10.40
N THR A 325 -13.13 -17.74 10.81
CA THR A 325 -12.76 -18.86 9.94
C THR A 325 -13.99 -19.37 9.20
N TYR A 326 -13.86 -19.54 7.90
CA TYR A 326 -14.83 -20.28 7.09
C TYR A 326 -14.34 -21.72 6.83
N LYS A 327 -15.28 -22.64 6.64
CA LYS A 327 -15.02 -24.00 6.17
C LYS A 327 -16.08 -24.36 5.15
N LEU A 328 -15.65 -24.84 3.99
CA LEU A 328 -16.46 -25.53 3.01
C LEU A 328 -16.04 -26.98 2.98
N THR A 329 -16.94 -27.86 3.37
CA THR A 329 -16.71 -29.30 3.41
C THR A 329 -17.45 -29.96 2.27
N HIS A 330 -16.74 -30.77 1.46
CA HIS A 330 -17.32 -31.74 0.56
C HIS A 330 -17.19 -33.13 1.20
N ASP A 331 -18.29 -33.88 1.24
CA ASP A 331 -18.37 -35.28 1.71
C ASP A 331 -19.18 -36.08 0.68
N GLY A 332 -18.46 -36.70 -0.25
CA GLY A 332 -19.06 -37.28 -1.45
C GLY A 332 -19.85 -36.22 -2.22
N LYS A 333 -21.15 -36.42 -2.40
CA LYS A 333 -22.05 -35.51 -3.14
C LYS A 333 -22.63 -34.35 -2.30
N THR A 334 -22.28 -34.28 -1.00
CA THR A 334 -22.83 -33.29 -0.10
C THR A 334 -21.83 -32.15 0.09
N ALA A 335 -22.34 -30.93 0.28
CA ALA A 335 -21.56 -29.77 0.60
C ALA A 335 -22.13 -29.04 1.82
N ALA A 336 -21.27 -28.66 2.76
CA ALA A 336 -21.65 -27.92 3.95
C ALA A 336 -20.72 -26.73 4.14
N PHE A 337 -21.25 -25.60 4.58
CA PHE A 337 -20.48 -24.37 4.84
C PHE A 337 -20.70 -23.90 6.27
N THR A 338 -19.61 -23.47 6.90
CA THR A 338 -19.64 -22.81 8.21
C THR A 338 -18.82 -21.51 8.17
N ALA A 339 -19.27 -20.49 8.87
CA ALA A 339 -18.53 -19.26 9.15
C ALA A 339 -18.62 -18.94 10.64
N GLY A 340 -17.51 -18.57 11.29
CA GLY A 340 -17.48 -18.31 12.73
C GLY A 340 -17.92 -19.50 13.60
N GLY A 341 -17.80 -20.74 13.09
CA GLY A 341 -18.26 -21.96 13.76
C GLY A 341 -19.76 -22.23 13.66
N GLN A 342 -20.53 -21.36 13.03
CA GLN A 342 -21.96 -21.54 12.79
C GLN A 342 -22.21 -22.14 11.41
N GLN A 343 -23.07 -23.16 11.34
CA GLN A 343 -23.51 -23.67 10.05
C GLN A 343 -24.39 -22.61 9.37
N THR A 344 -24.01 -22.25 8.14
CA THR A 344 -24.69 -21.22 7.38
C THR A 344 -25.34 -21.84 6.15
N ASP A 345 -26.58 -21.50 5.90
CA ASP A 345 -27.26 -21.86 4.64
C ASP A 345 -26.57 -21.10 3.48
N ILE A 346 -26.02 -21.87 2.56
CA ILE A 346 -25.32 -21.38 1.38
C ILE A 346 -26.13 -21.54 0.08
N SER A 347 -27.36 -22.03 0.17
CA SER A 347 -28.20 -22.25 -1.01
C SER A 347 -28.40 -20.98 -1.85
N GLY A 348 -28.40 -19.80 -1.19
CA GLY A 348 -28.51 -18.50 -1.85
C GLY A 348 -27.21 -17.93 -2.40
N ILE A 349 -26.04 -18.50 -2.06
CA ILE A 349 -24.72 -18.04 -2.51
C ILE A 349 -24.00 -19.02 -3.42
N LEU A 350 -24.48 -20.25 -3.52
CA LEU A 350 -24.00 -21.23 -4.50
C LEU A 350 -24.38 -20.76 -5.91
N VAL A 351 -23.37 -20.60 -6.75
CA VAL A 351 -23.57 -20.34 -8.19
C VAL A 351 -23.34 -21.63 -8.96
N LYS A 352 -24.12 -21.86 -10.02
CA LYS A 352 -23.83 -22.98 -10.91
C LYS A 352 -22.41 -22.87 -11.43
N ALA A 353 -21.66 -23.96 -11.31
CA ALA A 353 -20.29 -24.07 -11.83
C ALA A 353 -20.27 -23.99 -13.35
#